data_7cf28abc78784ba0f9bd175fa043c029
#
_entry.id   7cf28abc78784ba0f9bd175fa043c029
#
_cell.length_a   1.000
_cell.length_b   1.000
_cell.length_c   1.000
_cell.angle_alpha   90.00
_cell.angle_beta   90.00
_cell.angle_gamma   90.00
#
_symmetry.space_group_name_H-M   'P 1'
#
loop_
_entity.id
_entity.type
_entity.pdbx_description
1 polymer ?
#
loop_
_entity_poly.entity_id
_entity_poly.type
_entity_poly.pdbx_seq_one_letter_code
_entity_poly.pdbx_strand_id
1 'polypeptide(L)'
;MNKSLDLQGHRGARGLRPENTWPAFEEAIRYGMTTLELDTVLTKDNKIIIHHDSFTNPTICQKKDGTQIVSTSLYELTLSELKQLDCGAKKNPKYSEQIPVPGTELITIEEFFTLVANAEKKNPNRTKLKFNIETKFPDDNNSQIPIGKVKEHVNLLVQAIEDAKVVDRTTIQSFYLPALPIVKEVNPKLKTSALFSLTYFQGAMMKLGLGNGTRREALQKTLEVKADVISPYFLYVTEEFVQEVHSHNISVIPWTVNDPKVMRKLMDAGVDGIISDYPDRLSIVIKN
;
A
#
# COMPACT_ATOMS: atom_id res chain seq x y z
N MET A 1 0.60 19.38 -20.47
CA MET A 1 -0.53 18.44 -20.24
C MET A 1 -0.67 18.29 -18.72
N ASN A 2 -1.83 18.62 -18.14
CA ASN A 2 -2.06 18.39 -16.72
C ASN A 2 -1.98 16.88 -16.45
N LYS A 3 -0.94 16.44 -15.75
CA LYS A 3 -0.78 15.05 -15.32
C LYS A 3 -1.94 14.74 -14.37
N SER A 4 -2.75 13.73 -14.70
CA SER A 4 -3.85 13.33 -13.81
C SER A 4 -3.29 12.79 -12.49
N LEU A 5 -3.82 13.29 -11.38
CA LEU A 5 -3.44 12.85 -10.03
C LEU A 5 -3.75 11.36 -9.85
N ASP A 6 -2.82 10.61 -9.28
CA ASP A 6 -3.01 9.20 -8.94
C ASP A 6 -3.73 9.06 -7.59
N LEU A 7 -4.96 8.55 -7.62
CA LEU A 7 -5.84 8.45 -6.46
C LEU A 7 -5.77 7.02 -5.93
N GLN A 8 -5.15 6.84 -4.75
CA GLN A 8 -4.90 5.52 -4.20
C GLN A 8 -5.72 5.24 -2.95
N GLY A 9 -6.47 4.13 -2.99
CA GLY A 9 -7.20 3.62 -1.82
C GLY A 9 -6.28 2.75 -0.96
N HIS A 10 -5.91 3.24 0.23
CA HIS A 10 -5.01 2.60 1.17
C HIS A 10 -5.61 1.32 1.75
N ARG A 11 -4.99 0.18 1.47
CA ARG A 11 -5.52 -1.16 1.75
C ARG A 11 -6.97 -1.32 1.26
N GLY A 12 -7.24 -0.76 0.07
CA GLY A 12 -8.57 -0.52 -0.46
C GLY A 12 -9.20 0.74 0.12
N ALA A 13 -10.10 0.62 1.06
CA ALA A 13 -10.82 1.71 1.73
C ALA A 13 -10.89 1.43 3.24
N ARG A 14 -9.75 1.27 3.92
CA ARG A 14 -9.72 0.75 5.29
C ARG A 14 -10.45 1.63 6.32
N GLY A 15 -10.64 2.90 6.03
CA GLY A 15 -11.46 3.78 6.86
C GLY A 15 -12.95 3.45 6.82
N LEU A 16 -13.42 2.75 5.77
CA LEU A 16 -14.83 2.47 5.49
C LEU A 16 -15.17 0.97 5.51
N ARG A 17 -14.22 0.09 5.19
CA ARG A 17 -14.38 -1.39 5.12
C ARG A 17 -13.15 -2.09 5.72
N PRO A 18 -13.25 -3.38 6.07
CA PRO A 18 -12.11 -4.16 6.58
C PRO A 18 -10.93 -4.12 5.62
N GLU A 19 -9.75 -3.71 6.12
CA GLU A 19 -8.54 -3.48 5.33
C GLU A 19 -8.03 -4.72 4.60
N ASN A 20 -7.42 -4.52 3.43
CA ASN A 20 -6.80 -5.60 2.64
C ASN A 20 -7.78 -6.75 2.29
N THR A 21 -9.06 -6.41 2.12
CA THR A 21 -10.13 -7.34 1.78
C THR A 21 -10.86 -6.91 0.51
N TRP A 22 -11.52 -7.87 -0.16
CA TRP A 22 -12.26 -7.53 -1.37
C TRP A 22 -13.33 -6.43 -1.14
N PRO A 23 -14.13 -6.43 -0.07
CA PRO A 23 -15.05 -5.33 0.22
C PRO A 23 -14.40 -3.95 0.30
N ALA A 24 -13.15 -3.85 0.82
CA ALA A 24 -12.42 -2.59 0.87
C ALA A 24 -11.95 -2.15 -0.53
N PHE A 25 -11.47 -3.07 -1.35
CA PHE A 25 -11.08 -2.78 -2.73
C PHE A 25 -12.27 -2.38 -3.60
N GLU A 26 -13.40 -3.09 -3.47
CA GLU A 26 -14.63 -2.76 -4.18
C GLU A 26 -15.15 -1.38 -3.79
N GLU A 27 -15.06 -1.01 -2.52
CA GLU A 27 -15.43 0.32 -2.04
C GLU A 27 -14.51 1.41 -2.63
N ALA A 28 -13.19 1.19 -2.68
CA ALA A 28 -12.25 2.10 -3.34
C ALA A 28 -12.57 2.26 -4.84
N ILE A 29 -12.87 1.16 -5.52
CA ILE A 29 -13.32 1.16 -6.90
C ILE A 29 -14.59 2.00 -7.05
N ARG A 30 -15.57 1.85 -6.18
CA ARG A 30 -16.85 2.59 -6.21
C ARG A 30 -16.65 4.10 -6.09
N TYR A 31 -15.69 4.55 -5.27
CA TYR A 31 -15.36 5.97 -5.12
C TYR A 31 -14.40 6.53 -6.19
N GLY A 32 -14.05 5.73 -7.19
CA GLY A 32 -13.28 6.23 -8.34
C GLY A 32 -11.77 6.27 -8.15
N MET A 33 -11.23 5.51 -7.19
CA MET A 33 -9.77 5.39 -7.07
C MET A 33 -9.17 4.81 -8.34
N THR A 34 -8.05 5.36 -8.78
CA THR A 34 -7.32 4.92 -9.97
C THR A 34 -6.36 3.78 -9.67
N THR A 35 -5.93 3.70 -8.42
CA THR A 35 -4.96 2.73 -7.93
C THR A 35 -5.49 2.07 -6.66
N LEU A 36 -5.38 0.75 -6.59
CA LEU A 36 -5.59 -0.01 -5.36
C LEU A 36 -4.23 -0.21 -4.71
N GLU A 37 -4.11 0.29 -3.49
CA GLU A 37 -2.94 0.05 -2.66
C GLU A 37 -3.24 -1.12 -1.72
N LEU A 38 -2.25 -2.01 -1.54
CA LEU A 38 -2.35 -3.24 -0.75
C LEU A 38 -0.99 -3.69 -0.22
N ASP A 39 -1.03 -4.49 0.85
CA ASP A 39 0.15 -5.07 1.48
C ASP A 39 0.23 -6.58 1.24
N THR A 40 1.44 -7.12 1.12
CA THR A 40 1.66 -8.54 0.87
C THR A 40 2.65 -9.15 1.85
N VAL A 41 2.34 -10.38 2.33
CA VAL A 41 3.17 -11.18 3.23
C VAL A 41 3.27 -12.60 2.69
N LEU A 42 4.40 -13.28 2.92
CA LEU A 42 4.57 -14.71 2.65
C LEU A 42 3.99 -15.57 3.76
N THR A 43 3.32 -16.66 3.38
CA THR A 43 2.90 -17.73 4.29
C THR A 43 3.99 -18.80 4.45
N LYS A 44 3.79 -19.73 5.39
CA LYS A 44 4.67 -20.89 5.63
C LYS A 44 4.87 -21.76 4.38
N ASP A 45 3.83 -21.90 3.57
CA ASP A 45 3.79 -22.68 2.33
C ASP A 45 4.04 -21.82 1.07
N ASN A 46 4.75 -20.68 1.24
CA ASN A 46 5.19 -19.78 0.18
C ASN A 46 4.06 -19.28 -0.72
N LYS A 47 2.91 -18.95 -0.13
CA LYS A 47 1.83 -18.22 -0.80
C LYS A 47 1.90 -16.74 -0.44
N ILE A 48 1.57 -15.87 -1.37
CA ILE A 48 1.46 -14.45 -1.10
C ILE A 48 0.03 -14.14 -0.66
N ILE A 49 -0.11 -13.78 0.62
CA ILE A 49 -1.38 -13.35 1.21
C ILE A 49 -1.44 -11.83 1.29
N ILE A 50 -2.61 -11.26 1.07
CA ILE A 50 -2.84 -9.82 1.23
C ILE A 50 -3.14 -9.54 2.69
N HIS A 51 -2.16 -8.94 3.39
CA HIS A 51 -2.25 -8.59 4.80
C HIS A 51 -1.15 -7.59 5.16
N HIS A 52 -1.40 -6.69 6.13
CA HIS A 52 -0.43 -5.67 6.50
C HIS A 52 0.62 -6.16 7.51
N ASP A 53 0.15 -6.78 8.59
CA ASP A 53 1.04 -7.18 9.68
C ASP A 53 1.69 -8.53 9.34
N SER A 54 2.92 -8.76 9.78
CA SER A 54 3.59 -10.08 9.69
C SER A 54 2.98 -11.11 10.64
N PHE A 55 1.99 -10.72 11.42
CA PHE A 55 1.26 -11.54 12.38
C PHE A 55 -0.25 -11.42 12.16
N THR A 56 -1.01 -12.48 12.50
CA THR A 56 -2.46 -12.38 12.57
C THR A 56 -2.87 -11.33 13.61
N ASN A 57 -3.89 -10.55 13.32
CA ASN A 57 -4.32 -9.45 14.17
C ASN A 57 -5.65 -9.75 14.87
N PRO A 58 -5.65 -10.13 16.18
CA PRO A 58 -6.86 -10.45 16.93
C PRO A 58 -7.86 -9.29 17.07
N THR A 59 -7.41 -8.05 16.83
CA THR A 59 -8.28 -6.87 16.88
C THR A 59 -9.26 -6.83 15.72
N ILE A 60 -8.84 -7.31 14.54
CA ILE A 60 -9.62 -7.24 13.29
C ILE A 60 -10.02 -8.59 12.73
N CYS A 61 -9.36 -9.69 13.17
CA CYS A 61 -9.65 -11.05 12.73
C CYS A 61 -10.15 -11.93 13.89
N GLN A 62 -10.90 -12.97 13.55
CA GLN A 62 -11.33 -14.05 14.41
C GLN A 62 -11.43 -15.35 13.58
N LYS A 63 -11.70 -16.49 14.18
CA LYS A 63 -12.08 -17.69 13.41
C LYS A 63 -13.48 -17.54 12.81
N LYS A 64 -13.78 -18.28 11.76
CA LYS A 64 -15.12 -18.30 11.12
C LYS A 64 -16.27 -18.66 12.06
N ASP A 65 -15.99 -19.44 13.09
CA ASP A 65 -16.94 -19.81 14.15
C ASP A 65 -17.10 -18.73 15.25
N GLY A 66 -16.41 -17.59 15.12
CA GLY A 66 -16.42 -16.50 16.09
C GLY A 66 -15.37 -16.62 17.20
N THR A 67 -14.63 -17.74 17.27
CA THR A 67 -13.58 -17.94 18.28
C THR A 67 -12.46 -16.91 18.11
N GLN A 68 -12.00 -16.36 19.21
CA GLN A 68 -10.87 -15.43 19.24
C GLN A 68 -9.58 -16.14 18.81
N ILE A 69 -8.71 -15.41 18.13
CA ILE A 69 -7.37 -15.88 17.73
C ILE A 69 -6.30 -15.24 18.60
N VAL A 70 -5.14 -15.87 18.65
CA VAL A 70 -3.91 -15.26 19.18
C VAL A 70 -3.09 -14.71 18.04
N SER A 71 -2.24 -13.72 18.33
CA SER A 71 -1.29 -13.19 17.35
C SER A 71 -0.26 -14.28 17.04
N THR A 72 -0.23 -14.72 15.79
CA THR A 72 0.66 -15.78 15.28
C THR A 72 1.33 -15.29 14.01
N SER A 73 2.62 -15.59 13.85
CA SER A 73 3.38 -15.21 12.65
C SER A 73 2.77 -15.83 11.40
N LEU A 74 2.55 -15.03 10.35
CA LEU A 74 2.05 -15.52 9.06
C LEU A 74 3.03 -16.46 8.37
N TYR A 75 4.32 -16.31 8.66
CA TYR A 75 5.37 -17.22 8.18
C TYR A 75 5.32 -18.61 8.81
N GLU A 76 4.54 -18.79 9.87
CA GLU A 76 4.32 -20.08 10.55
C GLU A 76 2.98 -20.71 10.19
N LEU A 77 2.11 -20.00 9.48
CA LEU A 77 0.78 -20.44 9.07
C LEU A 77 0.73 -20.74 7.57
N THR A 78 0.07 -21.84 7.22
CA THR A 78 -0.24 -22.18 5.83
C THR A 78 -1.43 -21.35 5.32
N LEU A 79 -1.57 -21.23 4.00
CA LEU A 79 -2.76 -20.62 3.40
C LEU A 79 -4.06 -21.28 3.89
N SER A 80 -4.08 -22.62 4.03
CA SER A 80 -5.26 -23.35 4.50
C SER A 80 -5.68 -22.93 5.91
N GLU A 81 -4.72 -22.71 6.82
CA GLU A 81 -4.99 -22.22 8.18
C GLU A 81 -5.49 -20.77 8.16
N LEU A 82 -4.89 -19.90 7.34
CA LEU A 82 -5.30 -18.51 7.19
C LEU A 82 -6.71 -18.38 6.60
N LYS A 83 -7.11 -19.27 5.70
CA LYS A 83 -8.47 -19.31 5.14
C LYS A 83 -9.56 -19.70 6.17
N GLN A 84 -9.19 -20.11 7.38
CA GLN A 84 -10.14 -20.33 8.48
C GLN A 84 -10.47 -19.04 9.25
N LEU A 85 -9.83 -17.93 8.91
CA LEU A 85 -10.05 -16.65 9.56
C LEU A 85 -11.15 -15.84 8.84
N ASP A 86 -11.93 -15.10 9.64
CA ASP A 86 -12.80 -14.04 9.23
C ASP A 86 -12.18 -12.72 9.69
N CYS A 87 -11.62 -11.96 8.74
CA CYS A 87 -10.99 -10.66 8.97
C CYS A 87 -11.91 -9.48 8.61
N GLY A 88 -13.19 -9.75 8.49
CA GLY A 88 -14.22 -8.74 8.20
C GLY A 88 -15.27 -8.58 9.29
N ALA A 89 -15.41 -9.55 10.20
CA ALA A 89 -16.45 -9.54 11.24
C ALA A 89 -16.23 -8.45 12.30
N LYS A 90 -14.99 -8.07 12.55
CA LYS A 90 -14.64 -7.10 13.59
C LYS A 90 -14.37 -5.73 13.00
N LYS A 91 -14.91 -4.71 13.65
CA LYS A 91 -14.56 -3.32 13.36
C LYS A 91 -13.19 -2.99 13.93
N ASN A 92 -12.33 -2.39 13.11
CA ASN A 92 -11.09 -1.82 13.63
C ASN A 92 -11.42 -0.55 14.45
N PRO A 93 -11.11 -0.50 15.76
CA PRO A 93 -11.48 0.61 16.64
C PRO A 93 -10.83 1.95 16.25
N LYS A 94 -9.78 1.93 15.42
CA LYS A 94 -9.14 3.15 14.89
C LYS A 94 -10.00 3.89 13.87
N TYR A 95 -10.99 3.23 13.28
CA TYR A 95 -11.82 3.77 12.19
C TYR A 95 -13.28 3.79 12.57
N SER A 96 -13.75 4.94 13.06
CA SER A 96 -15.15 5.12 13.54
C SER A 96 -16.19 4.90 12.44
N GLU A 97 -15.84 5.18 11.18
CA GLU A 97 -16.73 5.06 10.03
C GLU A 97 -16.67 3.67 9.35
N GLN A 98 -15.74 2.80 9.78
CA GLN A 98 -15.61 1.47 9.20
C GLN A 98 -16.83 0.59 9.50
N ILE A 99 -17.37 -0.04 8.47
CA ILE A 99 -18.48 -1.00 8.56
C ILE A 99 -17.92 -2.41 8.38
N PRO A 100 -18.07 -3.30 9.37
CA PRO A 100 -17.69 -4.70 9.25
C PRO A 100 -18.43 -5.41 8.11
N VAL A 101 -17.78 -6.44 7.57
CA VAL A 101 -18.35 -7.34 6.56
C VAL A 101 -18.05 -8.78 7.00
N PRO A 102 -18.89 -9.37 7.87
CA PRO A 102 -18.68 -10.74 8.38
C PRO A 102 -18.60 -11.76 7.25
N GLY A 103 -17.79 -12.79 7.46
CA GLY A 103 -17.54 -13.84 6.46
C GLY A 103 -16.46 -13.48 5.44
N THR A 104 -15.69 -12.41 5.67
CA THR A 104 -14.63 -11.98 4.77
C THR A 104 -13.33 -12.71 5.07
N GLU A 105 -12.89 -13.51 4.11
CA GLU A 105 -11.60 -14.25 4.16
C GLU A 105 -10.44 -13.37 3.72
N LEU A 106 -9.24 -13.74 4.18
CA LEU A 106 -8.00 -13.28 3.59
C LEU A 106 -7.85 -13.85 2.18
N ILE A 107 -7.35 -13.05 1.26
CA ILE A 107 -7.19 -13.44 -0.16
C ILE A 107 -5.72 -13.46 -0.55
N THR A 108 -5.36 -14.34 -1.49
CA THR A 108 -4.04 -14.33 -2.11
C THR A 108 -3.94 -13.24 -3.18
N ILE A 109 -2.72 -12.94 -3.62
CA ILE A 109 -2.49 -11.98 -4.70
C ILE A 109 -3.12 -12.44 -6.03
N GLU A 110 -3.14 -13.74 -6.30
CA GLU A 110 -3.75 -14.30 -7.51
C GLU A 110 -5.27 -14.20 -7.47
N GLU A 111 -5.88 -14.48 -6.29
CA GLU A 111 -7.31 -14.29 -6.07
C GLU A 111 -7.69 -12.81 -6.25
N PHE A 112 -6.88 -11.88 -5.72
CA PHE A 112 -7.09 -10.44 -5.89
C PHE A 112 -7.08 -10.04 -7.36
N PHE A 113 -6.08 -10.43 -8.14
CA PHE A 113 -6.04 -10.09 -9.57
C PHE A 113 -7.22 -10.67 -10.34
N THR A 114 -7.68 -11.87 -9.96
CA THR A 114 -8.89 -12.48 -10.54
C THR A 114 -10.13 -11.66 -10.24
N LEU A 115 -10.31 -11.21 -8.99
CA LEU A 115 -11.43 -10.38 -8.56
C LEU A 115 -11.43 -9.02 -9.28
N VAL A 116 -10.25 -8.39 -9.39
CA VAL A 116 -10.10 -7.13 -10.13
C VAL A 116 -10.44 -7.31 -11.62
N ALA A 117 -9.93 -8.35 -12.26
CA ALA A 117 -10.24 -8.62 -13.67
C ALA A 117 -11.76 -8.79 -13.90
N ASN A 118 -12.46 -9.43 -12.96
CA ASN A 118 -13.91 -9.57 -13.00
C ASN A 118 -14.63 -8.23 -12.79
N ALA A 119 -14.15 -7.38 -11.90
CA ALA A 119 -14.70 -6.04 -11.69
C ALA A 119 -14.49 -5.12 -12.92
N GLU A 120 -13.32 -5.21 -13.56
CA GLU A 120 -13.03 -4.48 -14.80
C GLU A 120 -13.91 -4.93 -15.97
N LYS A 121 -14.19 -6.24 -16.09
CA LYS A 121 -15.14 -6.77 -17.11
C LYS A 121 -16.55 -6.24 -16.93
N LYS A 122 -17.00 -6.04 -15.69
CA LYS A 122 -18.33 -5.47 -15.39
C LYS A 122 -18.44 -3.99 -15.78
N ASN A 123 -17.32 -3.28 -15.87
CA ASN A 123 -17.24 -1.85 -16.18
C ASN A 123 -16.23 -1.56 -17.29
N PRO A 124 -16.47 -2.00 -18.53
CA PRO A 124 -15.47 -1.96 -19.62
C PRO A 124 -15.07 -0.54 -20.04
N ASN A 125 -15.91 0.46 -19.77
CA ASN A 125 -15.65 1.87 -20.10
C ASN A 125 -14.79 2.59 -19.05
N ARG A 126 -14.48 1.94 -17.94
CA ARG A 126 -13.60 2.50 -16.90
C ARG A 126 -12.14 2.35 -17.32
N THR A 127 -11.32 3.35 -16.99
CA THR A 127 -9.87 3.23 -17.07
C THR A 127 -9.39 2.04 -16.24
N LYS A 128 -8.46 1.26 -16.77
CA LYS A 128 -7.88 0.11 -16.07
C LYS A 128 -7.26 0.52 -14.75
N LEU A 129 -7.51 -0.28 -13.71
CA LEU A 129 -6.97 -0.06 -12.38
C LEU A 129 -5.47 -0.28 -12.35
N LYS A 130 -4.77 0.56 -11.60
CA LYS A 130 -3.37 0.39 -11.25
C LYS A 130 -3.24 -0.25 -9.87
N PHE A 131 -2.06 -0.73 -9.55
CA PHE A 131 -1.75 -1.40 -8.30
C PHE A 131 -0.50 -0.78 -7.67
N ASN A 132 -0.56 -0.54 -6.37
CA ASN A 132 0.58 -0.17 -5.56
C ASN A 132 0.71 -1.23 -4.45
N ILE A 133 1.70 -2.13 -4.58
CA ILE A 133 1.79 -3.34 -3.79
C ILE A 133 2.99 -3.25 -2.85
N GLU A 134 2.71 -3.22 -1.55
CA GLU A 134 3.77 -3.19 -0.54
C GLU A 134 4.26 -4.60 -0.21
N THR A 135 5.58 -4.77 -0.18
CA THR A 135 6.22 -5.97 0.35
C THR A 135 6.47 -5.81 1.84
N LYS A 136 5.84 -6.66 2.66
CA LYS A 136 6.05 -6.73 4.11
C LYS A 136 6.98 -7.88 4.46
N PHE A 137 7.89 -7.63 5.38
CA PHE A 137 8.85 -8.61 5.86
C PHE A 137 8.71 -8.81 7.38
N PRO A 138 9.22 -9.94 7.96
CA PRO A 138 8.99 -10.29 9.36
C PRO A 138 9.43 -9.24 10.36
N ASP A 139 10.32 -8.37 9.97
CA ASP A 139 10.97 -7.39 10.86
C ASP A 139 11.38 -6.14 10.07
N ASP A 140 10.37 -5.47 9.46
CA ASP A 140 10.59 -4.29 8.60
C ASP A 140 11.39 -3.17 9.29
N ASN A 141 11.44 -3.18 10.64
CA ASN A 141 12.19 -2.21 11.45
C ASN A 141 13.57 -2.71 11.84
N ASN A 142 13.91 -3.98 11.57
CA ASN A 142 15.20 -4.58 11.93
C ASN A 142 16.00 -4.93 10.66
N SER A 143 17.23 -4.47 10.58
CA SER A 143 18.15 -4.63 9.44
C SER A 143 18.61 -6.08 9.17
N GLN A 144 18.05 -7.09 9.83
CA GLN A 144 18.50 -8.49 9.77
C GLN A 144 17.57 -9.44 9.01
N ILE A 145 16.77 -8.93 8.07
CA ILE A 145 15.95 -9.81 7.22
C ILE A 145 16.88 -10.64 6.32
N PRO A 146 16.80 -11.98 6.36
CA PRO A 146 17.62 -12.80 5.48
C PRO A 146 17.34 -12.49 4.02
N ILE A 147 18.34 -12.08 3.27
CA ILE A 147 18.20 -11.67 1.86
C ILE A 147 17.53 -12.74 0.99
N GLY A 148 17.71 -14.03 1.34
CA GLY A 148 17.02 -15.14 0.67
C GLY A 148 15.50 -15.06 0.78
N LYS A 149 14.97 -14.65 1.94
CA LYS A 149 13.53 -14.46 2.14
C LYS A 149 12.99 -13.25 1.38
N VAL A 150 13.77 -12.19 1.28
CA VAL A 150 13.43 -11.02 0.46
C VAL A 150 13.34 -11.41 -1.01
N LYS A 151 14.35 -12.13 -1.53
CA LYS A 151 14.36 -12.62 -2.92
C LYS A 151 13.20 -13.57 -3.21
N GLU A 152 12.90 -14.48 -2.28
CA GLU A 152 11.77 -15.43 -2.41
C GLU A 152 10.45 -14.68 -2.55
N HIS A 153 10.16 -13.71 -1.64
CA HIS A 153 8.93 -12.91 -1.71
C HIS A 153 8.85 -12.11 -3.02
N VAL A 154 9.92 -11.39 -3.37
CA VAL A 154 9.95 -10.58 -4.59
C VAL A 154 9.74 -11.45 -5.84
N ASN A 155 10.42 -12.59 -5.95
CA ASN A 155 10.27 -13.48 -7.11
C ASN A 155 8.83 -13.99 -7.27
N LEU A 156 8.21 -14.45 -6.18
CA LEU A 156 6.83 -14.93 -6.21
C LEU A 156 5.84 -13.81 -6.54
N LEU A 157 6.03 -12.62 -5.97
CA LEU A 157 5.17 -11.47 -6.26
C LEU A 157 5.31 -11.03 -7.72
N VAL A 158 6.52 -10.92 -8.23
CA VAL A 158 6.76 -10.54 -9.65
C VAL A 158 6.14 -11.57 -10.58
N GLN A 159 6.30 -12.86 -10.31
CA GLN A 159 5.67 -13.93 -11.09
C GLN A 159 4.14 -13.78 -11.12
N ALA A 160 3.50 -13.55 -9.98
CA ALA A 160 2.04 -13.34 -9.92
C ALA A 160 1.57 -12.11 -10.73
N ILE A 161 2.37 -11.02 -10.71
CA ILE A 161 2.10 -9.81 -11.49
C ILE A 161 2.23 -10.08 -12.99
N GLU A 162 3.23 -10.85 -13.42
CA GLU A 162 3.45 -11.24 -14.82
C GLU A 162 2.34 -12.17 -15.32
N ASP A 163 1.97 -13.18 -14.54
CA ASP A 163 0.89 -14.11 -14.88
C ASP A 163 -0.46 -13.40 -15.01
N ALA A 164 -0.72 -12.41 -14.18
CA ALA A 164 -1.89 -11.55 -14.27
C ALA A 164 -1.83 -10.54 -15.45
N LYS A 165 -0.67 -10.38 -16.11
CA LYS A 165 -0.43 -9.42 -17.21
C LYS A 165 -0.69 -7.96 -16.82
N VAL A 166 -0.22 -7.57 -15.64
CA VAL A 166 -0.47 -6.24 -15.07
C VAL A 166 0.82 -5.43 -14.78
N VAL A 167 1.96 -5.86 -15.34
CA VAL A 167 3.29 -5.24 -15.14
C VAL A 167 3.25 -3.73 -15.39
N ASP A 168 2.67 -3.29 -16.49
CA ASP A 168 2.68 -1.87 -16.93
C ASP A 168 1.84 -0.94 -16.03
N ARG A 169 1.06 -1.50 -15.12
CA ARG A 169 0.17 -0.76 -14.21
C ARG A 169 0.39 -1.10 -12.74
N THR A 170 1.53 -1.73 -12.43
CA THR A 170 1.93 -2.09 -11.07
C THR A 170 3.18 -1.33 -10.63
N THR A 171 3.12 -0.82 -9.40
CA THR A 171 4.27 -0.31 -8.66
C THR A 171 4.47 -1.20 -7.43
N ILE A 172 5.70 -1.63 -7.15
CA ILE A 172 6.04 -2.33 -5.92
C ILE A 172 6.66 -1.32 -4.96
N GLN A 173 6.10 -1.19 -3.76
CA GLN A 173 6.61 -0.31 -2.72
C GLN A 173 7.17 -1.10 -1.53
N SER A 174 8.12 -0.50 -0.81
CA SER A 174 8.68 -1.11 0.40
C SER A 174 9.31 -0.09 1.34
N PHE A 175 9.16 -0.33 2.66
CA PHE A 175 9.98 0.29 3.68
C PHE A 175 11.38 -0.33 3.74
N TYR A 176 11.49 -1.62 3.41
CA TYR A 176 12.77 -2.31 3.29
C TYR A 176 13.38 -2.00 1.92
N LEU A 177 14.06 -0.87 1.82
CA LEU A 177 14.58 -0.34 0.56
C LEU A 177 15.45 -1.33 -0.24
N PRO A 178 16.25 -2.24 0.40
CA PRO A 178 17.02 -3.24 -0.35
C PRO A 178 16.17 -4.22 -1.19
N ALA A 179 14.85 -4.32 -0.97
CA ALA A 179 13.98 -5.11 -1.83
C ALA A 179 13.79 -4.48 -3.23
N LEU A 180 13.85 -3.15 -3.35
CA LEU A 180 13.53 -2.43 -4.59
C LEU A 180 14.52 -2.71 -5.72
N PRO A 181 15.85 -2.71 -5.51
CA PRO A 181 16.81 -3.15 -6.53
C PRO A 181 16.56 -4.60 -6.99
N ILE A 182 16.17 -5.51 -6.07
CA ILE A 182 15.86 -6.90 -6.43
C ILE A 182 14.65 -6.98 -7.37
N VAL A 183 13.61 -6.15 -7.14
CA VAL A 183 12.48 -6.04 -8.08
C VAL A 183 12.97 -5.65 -9.48
N LYS A 184 13.86 -4.65 -9.57
CA LYS A 184 14.42 -4.21 -10.85
C LYS A 184 15.33 -5.25 -11.51
N GLU A 185 16.02 -6.06 -10.72
CA GLU A 185 16.81 -7.20 -11.24
C GLU A 185 15.91 -8.29 -11.86
N VAL A 186 14.78 -8.59 -11.21
CA VAL A 186 13.83 -9.62 -11.66
C VAL A 186 13.03 -9.13 -12.87
N ASN A 187 12.45 -7.92 -12.78
CA ASN A 187 11.73 -7.31 -13.91
C ASN A 187 11.96 -5.80 -13.97
N PRO A 188 12.85 -5.29 -14.86
CA PRO A 188 13.18 -3.87 -14.96
C PRO A 188 12.02 -2.97 -15.43
N LYS A 189 10.92 -3.53 -15.95
CA LYS A 189 9.73 -2.78 -16.37
C LYS A 189 8.84 -2.38 -15.20
N LEU A 190 8.89 -3.12 -14.08
CA LEU A 190 8.12 -2.78 -12.89
C LEU A 190 8.60 -1.45 -12.29
N LYS A 191 7.67 -0.60 -11.93
CA LYS A 191 7.97 0.60 -11.15
C LYS A 191 8.20 0.23 -9.70
N THR A 192 9.06 0.99 -9.03
CA THR A 192 9.36 0.83 -7.61
C THR A 192 9.12 2.13 -6.86
N SER A 193 8.71 2.01 -5.60
CA SER A 193 8.42 3.16 -4.72
C SER A 193 9.09 2.97 -3.35
N ALA A 194 9.88 3.97 -2.95
CA ALA A 194 10.56 4.00 -1.66
C ALA A 194 9.65 4.63 -0.60
N LEU A 195 9.30 3.87 0.45
CA LEU A 195 8.47 4.32 1.56
C LEU A 195 9.29 4.94 2.69
N PHE A 196 8.82 6.05 3.25
CA PHE A 196 9.45 6.72 4.39
C PHE A 196 8.42 7.12 5.44
N SER A 197 8.60 6.62 6.66
CA SER A 197 7.89 7.07 7.86
C SER A 197 8.67 8.15 8.61
N LEU A 198 8.06 8.70 9.66
CA LEU A 198 8.69 9.64 10.59
C LEU A 198 8.70 9.06 12.00
N THR A 199 9.82 9.20 12.69
CA THR A 199 9.83 9.09 14.15
C THR A 199 9.07 10.27 14.76
N TYR A 200 8.67 10.14 16.01
CA TYR A 200 7.99 11.22 16.73
C TYR A 200 8.80 12.53 16.71
N PHE A 201 10.11 12.44 16.95
CA PHE A 201 11.03 13.59 16.92
C PHE A 201 11.11 14.22 15.52
N GLN A 202 11.30 13.42 14.49
CA GLN A 202 11.32 13.91 13.10
C GLN A 202 10.00 14.60 12.73
N GLY A 203 8.86 14.04 13.14
CA GLY A 203 7.55 14.66 12.93
C GLY A 203 7.41 16.03 13.60
N ALA A 204 7.92 16.20 14.80
CA ALA A 204 7.96 17.50 15.50
C ALA A 204 8.86 18.49 14.74
N MET A 205 10.06 18.07 14.30
CA MET A 205 10.96 18.90 13.52
C MET A 205 10.35 19.34 12.17
N MET A 206 9.63 18.43 11.48
CA MET A 206 8.91 18.77 10.25
C MET A 206 7.87 19.88 10.47
N LYS A 207 7.08 19.80 11.55
CA LYS A 207 6.07 20.80 11.92
C LYS A 207 6.67 22.17 12.24
N LEU A 208 7.90 22.19 12.75
CA LEU A 208 8.66 23.42 13.03
C LEU A 208 9.42 23.98 11.82
N GLY A 209 9.30 23.36 10.64
CA GLY A 209 10.04 23.74 9.44
C GLY A 209 11.52 23.33 9.41
N LEU A 210 11.96 22.51 10.36
CA LEU A 210 13.36 22.12 10.53
C LEU A 210 13.68 20.74 9.91
N GLY A 211 12.81 20.23 9.02
CA GLY A 211 12.89 18.88 8.46
C GLY A 211 13.78 18.70 7.24
N ASN A 212 14.52 19.71 6.78
CA ASN A 212 15.26 19.65 5.51
C ASN A 212 16.31 18.52 5.46
N GLY A 213 17.00 18.24 6.56
CA GLY A 213 17.95 17.11 6.63
C GLY A 213 17.28 15.77 6.38
N THR A 214 16.13 15.53 7.02
CA THR A 214 15.34 14.29 6.86
C THR A 214 14.79 14.15 5.44
N ARG A 215 14.35 15.25 4.81
CA ARG A 215 13.90 15.26 3.40
C ARG A 215 15.03 14.88 2.45
N ARG A 216 16.19 15.50 2.63
CA ARG A 216 17.38 15.25 1.81
C ARG A 216 17.87 13.80 1.96
N GLU A 217 17.88 13.26 3.18
CA GLU A 217 18.22 11.86 3.43
C GLU A 217 17.24 10.91 2.71
N ALA A 218 15.93 11.17 2.78
CA ALA A 218 14.92 10.35 2.11
C ALA A 218 15.10 10.37 0.58
N LEU A 219 15.34 11.55 -0.01
CA LEU A 219 15.62 11.67 -1.43
C LEU A 219 16.91 10.94 -1.83
N GLN A 220 18.00 11.10 -1.06
CA GLN A 220 19.26 10.41 -1.33
C GLN A 220 19.07 8.89 -1.33
N LYS A 221 18.41 8.32 -0.31
CA LYS A 221 18.11 6.88 -0.25
C LYS A 221 17.25 6.42 -1.42
N THR A 222 16.29 7.24 -1.87
CA THR A 222 15.46 6.94 -3.04
C THR A 222 16.30 6.85 -4.32
N LEU A 223 17.26 7.77 -4.49
CA LEU A 223 18.20 7.77 -5.62
C LEU A 223 19.15 6.57 -5.59
N GLU A 224 19.67 6.21 -4.41
CA GLU A 224 20.56 5.06 -4.22
C GLU A 224 19.90 3.74 -4.67
N VAL A 225 18.62 3.53 -4.36
CA VAL A 225 17.86 2.34 -4.77
C VAL A 225 17.21 2.48 -6.15
N LYS A 226 17.41 3.61 -6.83
CA LYS A 226 16.87 3.92 -8.17
C LYS A 226 15.35 3.73 -8.26
N ALA A 227 14.62 4.13 -7.21
CA ALA A 227 13.17 4.03 -7.23
C ALA A 227 12.54 5.09 -8.14
N ASP A 228 11.43 4.74 -8.79
CA ASP A 228 10.67 5.63 -9.70
C ASP A 228 9.77 6.58 -8.94
N VAL A 229 9.44 6.26 -7.68
CA VAL A 229 8.52 6.99 -6.81
C VAL A 229 9.11 7.11 -5.42
N ILE A 230 8.92 8.24 -4.78
CA ILE A 230 9.07 8.39 -3.33
C ILE A 230 7.68 8.49 -2.71
N SER A 231 7.39 7.64 -1.72
CA SER A 231 6.13 7.65 -0.96
C SER A 231 6.42 7.98 0.50
N PRO A 232 6.53 9.28 0.84
CA PRO A 232 6.83 9.71 2.19
C PRO A 232 5.56 9.86 3.02
N TYR A 233 5.68 9.77 4.35
CA TYR A 233 4.64 10.28 5.23
C TYR A 233 4.35 11.76 4.89
N PHE A 234 3.09 12.15 4.84
CA PHE A 234 2.66 13.44 4.24
C PHE A 234 3.33 14.69 4.82
N LEU A 235 3.83 14.66 6.06
CA LEU A 235 4.56 15.79 6.66
C LEU A 235 5.93 16.09 6.00
N TYR A 236 6.48 15.18 5.19
CA TYR A 236 7.67 15.47 4.38
C TYR A 236 7.39 16.53 3.31
N VAL A 237 6.15 16.57 2.81
CA VAL A 237 5.82 17.27 1.58
C VAL A 237 5.74 18.78 1.79
N THR A 238 6.57 19.50 1.04
CA THR A 238 6.48 20.92 0.76
C THR A 238 6.60 21.10 -0.76
N GLU A 239 6.25 22.27 -1.27
CA GLU A 239 6.40 22.57 -2.70
C GLU A 239 7.86 22.44 -3.16
N GLU A 240 8.81 22.95 -2.37
CA GLU A 240 10.24 22.87 -2.66
C GLU A 240 10.72 21.42 -2.71
N PHE A 241 10.25 20.58 -1.77
CA PHE A 241 10.60 19.15 -1.76
C PHE A 241 10.05 18.44 -2.99
N VAL A 242 8.83 18.74 -3.41
CA VAL A 242 8.25 18.15 -4.63
C VAL A 242 9.06 18.58 -5.87
N GLN A 243 9.39 19.86 -5.99
CA GLN A 243 10.21 20.38 -7.09
C GLN A 243 11.60 19.73 -7.13
N GLU A 244 12.27 19.58 -5.98
CA GLU A 244 13.57 18.90 -5.86
C GLU A 244 13.47 17.44 -6.32
N VAL A 245 12.47 16.69 -5.85
CA VAL A 245 12.23 15.29 -6.26
C VAL A 245 11.95 15.19 -7.77
N HIS A 246 11.09 16.06 -8.28
CA HIS A 246 10.75 16.10 -9.72
C HIS A 246 11.96 16.41 -10.61
N SER A 247 12.95 17.20 -10.14
CA SER A 247 14.17 17.48 -10.89
C SER A 247 15.00 16.22 -11.17
N HIS A 248 14.77 15.16 -10.40
CA HIS A 248 15.37 13.83 -10.59
C HIS A 248 14.46 12.84 -11.37
N ASN A 249 13.34 13.30 -11.95
CA ASN A 249 12.33 12.48 -12.62
C ASN A 249 11.67 11.42 -11.72
N ILE A 250 11.59 11.67 -10.42
CA ILE A 250 10.94 10.82 -9.43
C ILE A 250 9.57 11.41 -9.09
N SER A 251 8.53 10.57 -8.99
CA SER A 251 7.19 10.99 -8.59
C SER A 251 7.04 11.03 -7.06
N VAL A 252 6.18 11.92 -6.54
CA VAL A 252 5.89 12.06 -5.10
C VAL A 252 4.46 11.62 -4.82
N ILE A 253 4.29 10.55 -4.02
CA ILE A 253 2.96 10.01 -3.65
C ILE A 253 2.90 9.82 -2.14
N PRO A 254 2.45 10.84 -1.38
CA PRO A 254 2.42 10.79 0.08
C PRO A 254 1.32 9.90 0.63
N TRP A 255 1.56 9.38 1.85
CA TRP A 255 0.65 8.56 2.67
C TRP A 255 0.68 9.01 4.14
N THR A 256 -0.26 8.68 5.02
CA THR A 256 -1.65 8.41 4.71
C THR A 256 -2.41 9.70 4.93
N VAL A 257 -3.08 10.17 3.90
CA VAL A 257 -3.71 11.51 3.90
C VAL A 257 -5.22 11.36 4.03
N ASN A 258 -5.77 11.74 5.19
CA ASN A 258 -7.18 11.54 5.52
C ASN A 258 -7.99 12.85 5.69
N ASP A 259 -7.30 13.96 5.91
CA ASP A 259 -7.94 15.29 6.07
C ASP A 259 -8.08 15.98 4.71
N PRO A 260 -9.30 16.37 4.30
CA PRO A 260 -9.54 17.06 3.02
C PRO A 260 -8.74 18.35 2.82
N LYS A 261 -8.44 19.10 3.90
CA LYS A 261 -7.63 20.33 3.81
C LYS A 261 -6.16 19.98 3.51
N VAL A 262 -5.66 18.90 4.13
CA VAL A 262 -4.30 18.41 3.87
C VAL A 262 -4.23 17.86 2.45
N MET A 263 -5.24 17.12 1.96
CA MET A 263 -5.30 16.66 0.56
C MET A 263 -5.14 17.84 -0.42
N ARG A 264 -5.94 18.92 -0.26
CA ARG A 264 -5.83 20.11 -1.13
C ARG A 264 -4.43 20.73 -1.08
N LYS A 265 -3.90 20.95 0.13
CA LYS A 265 -2.55 21.50 0.31
C LYS A 265 -1.47 20.68 -0.41
N LEU A 266 -1.57 19.36 -0.38
CA LEU A 266 -0.61 18.49 -1.07
C LEU A 266 -0.78 18.54 -2.58
N MET A 267 -2.01 18.62 -3.08
CA MET A 267 -2.30 18.83 -4.51
C MET A 267 -1.73 20.16 -5.00
N ASP A 268 -1.91 21.23 -4.21
CA ASP A 268 -1.35 22.55 -4.52
C ASP A 268 0.18 22.54 -4.51
N ALA A 269 0.80 21.72 -3.65
CA ALA A 269 2.26 21.50 -3.64
C ALA A 269 2.76 20.66 -4.84
N GLY A 270 1.88 20.14 -5.69
CA GLY A 270 2.23 19.49 -6.94
C GLY A 270 2.56 17.99 -6.83
N VAL A 271 2.05 17.28 -5.82
CA VAL A 271 2.24 15.81 -5.70
C VAL A 271 1.62 15.06 -6.89
N ASP A 272 2.15 13.89 -7.22
CA ASP A 272 1.70 13.07 -8.35
C ASP A 272 0.52 12.14 -7.99
N GLY A 273 0.29 11.91 -6.71
CA GLY A 273 -0.81 11.10 -6.21
C GLY A 273 -0.99 11.25 -4.71
N ILE A 274 -2.03 10.62 -4.18
CA ILE A 274 -2.35 10.62 -2.74
C ILE A 274 -2.85 9.23 -2.34
N ILE A 275 -2.31 8.68 -1.24
CA ILE A 275 -2.78 7.45 -0.61
C ILE A 275 -3.65 7.80 0.60
N SER A 276 -4.93 7.36 0.60
CA SER A 276 -5.91 7.68 1.64
C SER A 276 -6.69 6.47 2.13
N ASP A 277 -6.99 6.44 3.44
CA ASP A 277 -7.91 5.48 4.06
C ASP A 277 -9.37 5.75 3.68
N TYR A 278 -9.68 6.97 3.24
CA TYR A 278 -11.01 7.48 2.96
C TYR A 278 -11.17 7.90 1.49
N PRO A 279 -11.37 6.95 0.57
CA PRO A 279 -11.58 7.22 -0.86
C PRO A 279 -12.76 8.16 -1.14
N ASP A 280 -13.80 8.13 -0.31
CA ASP A 280 -14.96 9.01 -0.39
C ASP A 280 -14.55 10.48 -0.23
N ARG A 281 -13.72 10.80 0.77
CA ARG A 281 -13.20 12.15 1.01
C ARG A 281 -12.30 12.63 -0.12
N LEU A 282 -11.40 11.74 -0.58
CA LEU A 282 -10.50 12.04 -1.69
C LEU A 282 -11.30 12.31 -2.98
N SER A 283 -12.33 11.49 -3.26
CA SER A 283 -13.23 11.67 -4.41
C SER A 283 -13.97 13.02 -4.39
N ILE A 284 -14.34 13.53 -3.21
CA ILE A 284 -15.00 14.84 -3.07
C ILE A 284 -14.00 15.96 -3.33
N VAL A 285 -12.77 15.86 -2.80
CA VAL A 285 -11.76 16.91 -2.92
C VAL A 285 -11.37 17.19 -4.37
N ILE A 286 -11.31 16.16 -5.22
CA ILE A 286 -10.95 16.33 -6.64
C ILE A 286 -12.09 16.83 -7.53
N LYS A 287 -13.34 16.79 -7.07
CA LYS A 287 -14.49 17.27 -7.84
C LYS A 287 -14.79 18.75 -7.61
N ASN A 288 -14.25 19.32 -6.54
CA ASN A 288 -14.42 20.71 -6.11
C ASN A 288 -13.14 21.51 -6.34
#